data_282681de4599b4f334a81df69cba1ac6
#
_entry.id   282681de4599b4f334a81df69cba1ac6
#
_cell.length_a   1.000
_cell.length_b   1.000
_cell.length_c   1.000
_cell.angle_alpha   90.00
_cell.angle_beta   90.00
_cell.angle_gamma   90.00
#
_symmetry.space_group_name_H-M   'P 1'
#
loop_
_entity.id
_entity.type
_entity.pdbx_description
1 polymer ?
#
loop_
_entity_poly.entity_id
_entity_poly.type
_entity_poly.pdbx_seq_one_letter_code
_entity_poly.pdbx_strand_id
1 'polypeptide(L)'
;MTVTRIPAAPKDVGILSLVLSSAIAATSSSDTKPANSLKFQKSRGYVVLVVDGLGSHNLDAHIGHAPNIGRFWRAQKTTIRCEFPSTTVVSLTGLTTGLRSANHELIGYNVPNSTRSELHNLLSGWEVDGNDPVMYKTYPTLSETYVITVVSPTIYRNTGFTSLTLPAANFHGVDNIHDRVKAAAELAERDGGVVYLYVPELDQVGHRNGAGSPQWLSVLEEIDAAARALFSLKRSIAVLTADHGMVNVDTAGQIYLETLDSLSSVDFIAGGDTRSSLIYLRGDNSLEEPEVDDLRQKLAAELDGLTWCASWKDLEAAGWVASGLRSDKQPDVVLLAKSDVTLYDRRTCKPRSLLMKGHHGSITDAETQVPLIRLS
;
A
#
# COMPACT_ATOMS: atom_id res chain seq x y z
N MET A 1 15.27 4.98 30.05
CA MET A 1 14.27 4.00 29.59
C MET A 1 14.60 3.67 28.15
N THR A 2 14.59 2.40 27.77
CA THR A 2 15.01 1.98 26.41
C THR A 2 13.83 2.30 25.48
N VAL A 3 14.01 3.27 24.58
CA VAL A 3 13.07 3.47 23.45
C VAL A 3 12.92 2.12 22.75
N THR A 4 11.70 1.65 22.59
CA THR A 4 11.44 0.33 21.98
C THR A 4 11.91 0.40 20.53
N ARG A 5 13.05 -0.22 20.23
CA ARG A 5 13.64 -0.21 18.92
C ARG A 5 12.69 -0.86 17.92
N ILE A 6 12.39 -0.17 16.82
CA ILE A 6 11.60 -0.76 15.73
C ILE A 6 12.32 -1.98 15.15
N PRO A 7 11.59 -3.05 14.76
CA PRO A 7 12.21 -4.22 14.15
C PRO A 7 12.87 -3.84 12.81
N ALA A 8 13.97 -4.51 12.49
CA ALA A 8 14.58 -4.35 11.18
C ALA A 8 13.68 -4.94 10.09
N ALA A 9 13.61 -4.27 8.96
CA ALA A 9 12.92 -4.79 7.79
C ALA A 9 13.59 -6.08 7.28
N PRO A 10 12.83 -7.08 6.81
CA PRO A 10 13.38 -8.30 6.20
C PRO A 10 14.31 -7.96 5.03
N LYS A 11 15.54 -8.53 5.02
CA LYS A 11 16.59 -8.14 4.04
C LYS A 11 16.55 -8.94 2.74
N ASP A 12 16.21 -10.22 2.81
CA ASP A 12 16.31 -11.14 1.66
C ASP A 12 14.94 -11.39 0.99
N VAL A 13 14.03 -10.45 1.12
CA VAL A 13 12.67 -10.54 0.60
C VAL A 13 12.51 -9.54 -0.53
N GLY A 14 11.90 -9.97 -1.64
CA GLY A 14 11.53 -9.07 -2.74
C GLY A 14 10.62 -7.93 -2.25
N ILE A 15 10.56 -6.84 -3.00
CA ILE A 15 9.73 -5.68 -2.69
C ILE A 15 8.71 -5.47 -3.81
N LEU A 16 7.51 -5.07 -3.45
CA LEU A 16 6.38 -4.87 -4.37
C LEU A 16 6.69 -3.92 -5.53
N SER A 17 7.43 -2.82 -5.26
CA SER A 17 7.85 -1.87 -6.30
C SER A 17 8.65 -2.50 -7.44
N LEU A 18 9.23 -3.68 -7.23
CA LEU A 18 9.98 -4.41 -8.26
C LEU A 18 9.11 -5.32 -9.16
N VAL A 19 7.81 -5.52 -8.85
CA VAL A 19 6.98 -6.49 -9.56
C VAL A 19 6.67 -6.04 -10.98
N LEU A 20 6.13 -4.83 -11.15
CA LEU A 20 5.74 -4.32 -12.45
C LEU A 20 6.97 -4.06 -13.34
N SER A 21 8.04 -3.49 -12.78
CA SER A 21 9.32 -3.30 -13.47
C SER A 21 9.93 -4.62 -13.94
N SER A 22 9.89 -5.68 -13.11
CA SER A 22 10.36 -7.01 -13.49
C SER A 22 9.51 -7.64 -14.61
N ALA A 23 8.17 -7.44 -14.60
CA ALA A 23 7.29 -7.89 -15.66
C ALA A 23 7.60 -7.19 -16.99
N ILE A 24 7.82 -5.87 -16.97
CA ILE A 24 8.24 -5.09 -18.13
C ILE A 24 9.59 -5.61 -18.67
N ALA A 25 10.56 -5.81 -17.80
CA ALA A 25 11.87 -6.34 -18.19
C ALA A 25 11.79 -7.74 -18.82
N ALA A 26 10.85 -8.57 -18.34
CA ALA A 26 10.65 -9.93 -18.84
C ALA A 26 9.92 -9.99 -20.20
N THR A 27 9.15 -8.95 -20.55
CA THR A 27 8.44 -8.87 -21.84
C THR A 27 9.23 -8.08 -22.89
N SER A 28 10.10 -7.19 -22.47
CA SER A 28 10.80 -6.26 -23.36
C SER A 28 12.06 -6.86 -23.96
N SER A 29 12.28 -6.59 -25.24
CA SER A 29 13.56 -6.80 -25.94
C SER A 29 14.41 -5.52 -26.04
N SER A 30 13.92 -4.38 -25.52
CA SER A 30 14.63 -3.11 -25.55
C SER A 30 15.87 -3.11 -24.67
N ASP A 31 16.93 -2.44 -25.09
CA ASP A 31 18.14 -2.23 -24.27
C ASP A 31 17.90 -1.25 -23.11
N THR A 32 16.85 -0.42 -23.21
CA THR A 32 16.47 0.57 -22.17
C THR A 32 15.46 0.05 -21.16
N LYS A 33 15.23 -1.27 -21.12
CA LYS A 33 14.31 -1.92 -20.17
C LYS A 33 14.76 -1.77 -18.70
N PRO A 34 13.83 -1.80 -17.73
CA PRO A 34 14.19 -1.79 -16.31
C PRO A 34 14.89 -3.11 -15.90
N ALA A 35 15.44 -3.15 -14.70
CA ALA A 35 16.03 -4.37 -14.15
C ALA A 35 14.96 -5.43 -13.85
N ASN A 36 15.23 -6.69 -14.20
CA ASN A 36 14.42 -7.84 -13.80
C ASN A 36 14.85 -8.35 -12.43
N SER A 37 14.66 -7.55 -11.39
CA SER A 37 15.16 -7.83 -10.03
C SER A 37 14.53 -9.06 -9.40
N LEU A 38 13.27 -9.37 -9.74
CA LEU A 38 12.56 -10.57 -9.25
C LEU A 38 12.79 -11.81 -10.14
N LYS A 39 13.67 -11.71 -11.15
CA LYS A 39 14.04 -12.81 -12.05
C LYS A 39 12.84 -13.47 -12.74
N PHE A 40 11.88 -12.68 -13.18
CA PHE A 40 10.73 -13.16 -13.92
C PHE A 40 11.16 -13.81 -15.22
N GLN A 41 10.54 -14.93 -15.56
CA GLN A 41 10.83 -15.68 -16.78
C GLN A 41 10.45 -14.85 -18.02
N LYS A 42 11.29 -14.88 -19.06
CA LYS A 42 10.96 -14.19 -20.33
C LYS A 42 9.65 -14.73 -20.91
N SER A 43 8.75 -13.83 -21.30
CA SER A 43 7.44 -14.15 -21.88
C SER A 43 7.03 -13.08 -22.88
N ARG A 44 6.05 -13.38 -23.76
CA ARG A 44 5.47 -12.40 -24.65
C ARG A 44 4.61 -11.37 -23.91
N GLY A 45 3.94 -11.80 -22.85
CA GLY A 45 3.10 -10.93 -22.01
C GLY A 45 3.10 -11.33 -20.54
N TYR A 46 2.74 -10.39 -19.71
CA TYR A 46 2.49 -10.60 -18.28
C TYR A 46 1.15 -9.99 -17.87
N VAL A 47 0.37 -10.73 -17.07
CA VAL A 47 -0.72 -10.19 -16.26
C VAL A 47 -0.22 -10.09 -14.83
N VAL A 48 -0.17 -8.89 -14.30
CA VAL A 48 0.10 -8.61 -12.88
C VAL A 48 -1.24 -8.35 -12.20
N LEU A 49 -1.79 -9.39 -11.57
CA LEU A 49 -3.01 -9.31 -10.78
C LEU A 49 -2.67 -8.79 -9.39
N VAL A 50 -3.17 -7.62 -9.05
CA VAL A 50 -3.08 -7.02 -7.72
C VAL A 50 -4.44 -7.12 -7.06
N VAL A 51 -4.53 -7.91 -5.99
CA VAL A 51 -5.72 -8.02 -5.14
C VAL A 51 -5.50 -7.20 -3.90
N ASP A 52 -6.17 -6.05 -3.84
CA ASP A 52 -6.04 -5.08 -2.75
C ASP A 52 -6.36 -5.71 -1.39
N GLY A 53 -5.47 -5.53 -0.41
CA GLY A 53 -5.65 -6.01 0.95
C GLY A 53 -5.46 -7.53 1.14
N LEU A 54 -5.02 -8.29 0.13
CA LEU A 54 -4.80 -9.75 0.23
C LEU A 54 -3.38 -10.05 0.75
N GLY A 55 -3.10 -9.77 2.01
CA GLY A 55 -1.84 -10.18 2.65
C GLY A 55 -1.62 -11.69 2.66
N SER A 56 -0.37 -12.11 2.74
CA SER A 56 0.00 -13.54 2.80
C SER A 56 -0.63 -14.24 4.00
N HIS A 57 -0.71 -13.56 5.14
CA HIS A 57 -1.37 -14.08 6.35
C HIS A 57 -2.88 -14.23 6.16
N ASN A 58 -3.54 -13.28 5.49
CA ASN A 58 -4.96 -13.37 5.18
C ASN A 58 -5.26 -14.53 4.23
N LEU A 59 -4.41 -14.72 3.21
CA LEU A 59 -4.54 -15.83 2.27
C LEU A 59 -4.33 -17.18 2.96
N ASP A 60 -3.30 -17.30 3.80
CA ASP A 60 -3.04 -18.56 4.55
C ASP A 60 -4.18 -18.92 5.49
N ALA A 61 -4.69 -17.95 6.25
CA ALA A 61 -5.76 -18.17 7.21
C ALA A 61 -7.07 -18.62 6.55
N HIS A 62 -7.31 -18.19 5.31
CA HIS A 62 -8.58 -18.44 4.60
C HIS A 62 -8.39 -19.23 3.29
N ILE A 63 -7.29 -20.00 3.19
CA ILE A 63 -6.91 -20.74 1.98
C ILE A 63 -7.96 -21.75 1.51
N GLY A 64 -8.85 -22.20 2.41
CA GLY A 64 -9.98 -23.08 2.08
C GLY A 64 -11.02 -22.40 1.19
N HIS A 65 -11.14 -21.08 1.24
CA HIS A 65 -12.02 -20.24 0.41
C HIS A 65 -11.37 -19.79 -0.90
N ALA A 66 -10.10 -20.13 -1.12
CA ALA A 66 -9.39 -19.85 -2.36
C ALA A 66 -8.67 -21.12 -2.90
N PRO A 67 -9.39 -22.23 -3.17
CA PRO A 67 -8.77 -23.51 -3.53
C PRO A 67 -7.98 -23.45 -4.83
N ASN A 68 -8.40 -22.65 -5.81
CA ASN A 68 -7.75 -22.51 -7.11
C ASN A 68 -6.41 -21.75 -7.02
N ILE A 69 -6.41 -20.57 -6.37
CA ILE A 69 -5.19 -19.82 -6.08
C ILE A 69 -4.33 -20.59 -5.07
N GLY A 70 -4.97 -21.18 -4.08
CA GLY A 70 -4.35 -21.90 -2.98
C GLY A 70 -3.46 -23.06 -3.39
N ARG A 71 -3.75 -23.75 -4.52
CA ARG A 71 -2.86 -24.79 -5.05
C ARG A 71 -1.50 -24.23 -5.46
N PHE A 72 -1.47 -23.07 -6.10
CA PHE A 72 -0.23 -22.39 -6.50
C PHE A 72 0.49 -21.81 -5.28
N TRP A 73 -0.27 -21.22 -4.35
CA TRP A 73 0.28 -20.69 -3.11
C TRP A 73 0.98 -21.75 -2.28
N ARG A 74 0.34 -22.91 -2.05
CA ARG A 74 0.95 -24.03 -1.30
C ARG A 74 2.21 -24.57 -1.96
N ALA A 75 2.29 -24.55 -3.30
CA ALA A 75 3.45 -25.02 -4.04
C ALA A 75 4.63 -24.03 -4.01
N GLN A 76 4.37 -22.73 -3.93
CA GLN A 76 5.40 -21.70 -4.08
C GLN A 76 5.76 -21.02 -2.74
N LYS A 77 4.75 -20.69 -1.91
CA LYS A 77 4.92 -20.00 -0.62
C LYS A 77 5.87 -18.81 -0.68
N THR A 78 5.87 -18.07 -1.80
CA THR A 78 6.74 -16.94 -2.01
C THR A 78 6.05 -15.67 -1.53
N THR A 79 6.64 -15.02 -0.55
CA THR A 79 6.22 -13.70 -0.07
C THR A 79 7.20 -12.62 -0.51
N ILE A 80 6.67 -11.44 -0.74
CA ILE A 80 7.42 -10.20 -0.90
C ILE A 80 6.89 -9.19 0.11
N ARG A 81 7.63 -8.12 0.30
CA ARG A 81 7.21 -7.03 1.19
C ARG A 81 6.58 -5.90 0.38
N CYS A 82 5.47 -5.35 0.86
CA CYS A 82 4.95 -4.10 0.32
C CYS A 82 5.81 -2.90 0.76
N GLU A 83 5.51 -1.73 0.26
CA GLU A 83 6.16 -0.48 0.68
C GLU A 83 5.66 -0.06 2.08
N PHE A 84 6.39 0.84 2.73
CA PHE A 84 5.98 1.45 3.99
C PHE A 84 5.67 2.95 3.77
N PRO A 85 4.59 3.45 4.41
CA PRO A 85 3.49 2.74 5.11
C PRO A 85 2.79 1.70 4.24
N SER A 86 2.29 0.60 4.86
CA SER A 86 1.58 -0.48 4.17
C SER A 86 0.15 -0.05 3.81
N THR A 87 0.03 0.88 2.88
CA THR A 87 -1.22 1.48 2.43
C THR A 87 -1.27 1.54 0.90
N THR A 88 -2.47 1.48 0.34
CA THR A 88 -2.74 1.46 -1.11
C THR A 88 -1.98 2.58 -1.85
N VAL A 89 -2.05 3.81 -1.35
CA VAL A 89 -1.37 4.96 -1.98
C VAL A 89 0.12 4.71 -2.15
N VAL A 90 0.79 4.30 -1.08
CA VAL A 90 2.25 4.12 -1.07
C VAL A 90 2.67 2.91 -1.89
N SER A 91 1.97 1.80 -1.70
CA SER A 91 2.27 0.52 -2.34
C SER A 91 2.01 0.54 -3.85
N LEU A 92 0.87 1.08 -4.29
CA LEU A 92 0.57 1.17 -5.73
C LEU A 92 1.42 2.23 -6.42
N THR A 93 1.78 3.33 -5.74
CA THR A 93 2.74 4.29 -6.30
C THR A 93 4.11 3.62 -6.46
N GLY A 94 4.59 2.90 -5.45
CA GLY A 94 5.83 2.11 -5.55
C GLY A 94 5.79 1.14 -6.72
N LEU A 95 4.70 0.36 -6.85
CA LEU A 95 4.50 -0.61 -7.93
C LEU A 95 4.56 0.04 -9.33
N THR A 96 3.90 1.19 -9.51
CA THR A 96 3.75 1.85 -10.82
C THR A 96 4.92 2.74 -11.21
N THR A 97 5.78 3.07 -10.25
CA THR A 97 7.01 3.86 -10.49
C THR A 97 8.28 3.01 -10.47
N GLY A 98 8.26 1.87 -9.77
CA GLY A 98 9.48 1.10 -9.46
C GLY A 98 10.33 1.73 -8.34
N LEU A 99 9.80 2.75 -7.64
CA LEU A 99 10.51 3.51 -6.62
C LEU A 99 10.06 3.12 -5.20
N ARG A 100 10.94 3.34 -4.22
CA ARG A 100 10.61 3.23 -2.80
C ARG A 100 9.87 4.49 -2.32
N SER A 101 9.11 4.38 -1.23
CA SER A 101 8.24 5.44 -0.72
C SER A 101 8.94 6.79 -0.51
N ALA A 102 10.15 6.80 0.02
CA ALA A 102 10.94 8.03 0.18
C ALA A 102 11.29 8.70 -1.16
N ASN A 103 11.42 7.93 -2.24
CA ASN A 103 11.82 8.43 -3.55
C ASN A 103 10.65 8.93 -4.40
N HIS A 104 9.45 8.38 -4.22
CA HIS A 104 8.24 8.93 -4.86
C HIS A 104 7.48 9.91 -3.94
N GLU A 105 7.87 10.07 -2.69
CA GLU A 105 7.40 11.08 -1.72
C GLU A 105 5.90 11.04 -1.36
N LEU A 106 5.14 10.05 -1.81
CA LEU A 106 3.78 9.80 -1.35
C LEU A 106 3.85 8.83 -0.17
N ILE A 107 3.91 9.35 1.03
CA ILE A 107 4.24 8.60 2.24
C ILE A 107 3.06 8.31 3.16
N GLY A 108 1.84 8.44 2.69
CA GLY A 108 0.64 8.17 3.48
C GLY A 108 -0.65 8.31 2.67
N TYR A 109 -1.73 7.80 3.24
CA TYR A 109 -3.09 7.98 2.73
C TYR A 109 -3.53 9.45 2.86
N ASN A 110 -3.21 10.07 4.01
CA ASN A 110 -3.37 11.49 4.26
C ASN A 110 -2.00 12.12 4.49
N VAL A 111 -1.73 13.24 3.82
CA VAL A 111 -0.50 14.02 3.99
C VAL A 111 -0.84 15.48 4.24
N PRO A 112 -0.06 16.20 5.07
CA PRO A 112 -0.28 17.61 5.25
C PRO A 112 0.12 18.40 3.99
N ASN A 113 -0.56 19.54 3.78
CA ASN A 113 -0.10 20.54 2.83
C ASN A 113 1.22 21.19 3.31
N SER A 114 1.84 22.03 2.47
CA SER A 114 3.14 22.67 2.77
C SER A 114 3.15 23.53 4.04
N THR A 115 2.01 24.06 4.45
CA THR A 115 1.86 24.85 5.68
C THR A 115 1.46 24.02 6.89
N ARG A 116 1.28 22.73 6.73
CA ARG A 116 0.80 21.79 7.78
C ARG A 116 -0.55 22.22 8.40
N SER A 117 -1.37 22.97 7.66
CA SER A 117 -2.68 23.45 8.13
C SER A 117 -3.82 22.49 7.84
N GLU A 118 -3.70 21.68 6.77
CA GLU A 118 -4.75 20.79 6.27
C GLU A 118 -4.16 19.46 5.80
N LEU A 119 -4.98 18.41 5.84
CA LEU A 119 -4.65 17.10 5.30
C LEU A 119 -5.27 16.91 3.92
N HIS A 120 -4.44 16.48 2.98
CA HIS A 120 -4.89 16.03 1.66
C HIS A 120 -4.95 14.51 1.62
N ASN A 121 -6.10 13.98 1.21
CA ASN A 121 -6.26 12.56 0.96
C ASN A 121 -5.73 12.24 -0.45
N LEU A 122 -4.70 11.39 -0.54
CA LEU A 122 -4.04 11.10 -1.80
C LEU A 122 -4.72 10.01 -2.63
N LEU A 123 -5.71 9.30 -2.10
CA LEU A 123 -6.50 8.32 -2.86
C LEU A 123 -7.77 8.95 -3.45
N SER A 124 -8.35 9.92 -2.75
CA SER A 124 -9.59 10.59 -3.13
C SER A 124 -9.56 12.07 -2.70
N GLY A 125 -10.51 12.88 -3.18
CA GLY A 125 -10.58 14.30 -2.78
C GLY A 125 -9.70 15.22 -3.62
N TRP A 126 -9.34 14.77 -4.81
CA TRP A 126 -8.61 15.54 -5.80
C TRP A 126 -9.45 16.64 -6.45
N GLU A 127 -10.76 16.61 -6.22
CA GLU A 127 -11.73 17.57 -6.71
C GLU A 127 -11.83 18.82 -5.80
N VAL A 128 -11.13 18.81 -4.67
CA VAL A 128 -11.07 19.93 -3.74
C VAL A 128 -10.10 20.98 -4.28
N ASP A 129 -10.48 22.24 -4.24
CA ASP A 129 -9.67 23.38 -4.69
C ASP A 129 -8.25 23.33 -4.07
N GLY A 130 -7.24 23.45 -4.92
CA GLY A 130 -5.84 23.45 -4.51
C GLY A 130 -5.20 22.05 -4.34
N ASN A 131 -5.96 20.97 -4.54
CA ASN A 131 -5.44 19.59 -4.48
C ASN A 131 -5.19 19.01 -5.87
N ASP A 132 -4.34 19.67 -6.66
CA ASP A 132 -3.98 19.21 -8.01
C ASP A 132 -2.97 18.05 -7.94
N PRO A 133 -3.26 16.88 -8.57
CA PRO A 133 -2.33 15.76 -8.65
C PRO A 133 -0.94 16.13 -9.16
N VAL A 134 -0.82 17.08 -10.07
CA VAL A 134 0.45 17.53 -10.64
C VAL A 134 1.41 18.06 -9.56
N MET A 135 0.91 18.66 -8.49
CA MET A 135 1.73 19.18 -7.39
C MET A 135 2.44 18.07 -6.59
N TYR A 136 1.95 16.83 -6.67
CA TYR A 136 2.51 15.68 -5.96
C TYR A 136 3.42 14.83 -6.85
N LYS A 137 3.44 15.11 -8.17
CA LYS A 137 4.20 14.33 -9.14
C LYS A 137 5.65 14.84 -9.25
N THR A 138 6.53 14.31 -8.42
CA THR A 138 7.96 14.64 -8.42
C THR A 138 8.83 13.54 -9.06
N TYR A 139 8.21 12.52 -9.65
CA TYR A 139 8.86 11.29 -10.12
C TYR A 139 8.27 10.83 -11.46
N PRO A 140 9.06 10.12 -12.29
CA PRO A 140 8.55 9.45 -13.49
C PRO A 140 7.79 8.17 -13.11
N THR A 141 6.76 7.81 -13.90
CA THR A 141 6.07 6.52 -13.78
C THR A 141 6.51 5.57 -14.88
N LEU A 142 6.34 4.27 -14.64
CA LEU A 142 6.66 3.25 -15.65
C LEU A 142 5.79 3.39 -16.91
N SER A 143 4.54 3.87 -16.77
CA SER A 143 3.62 4.07 -17.90
C SER A 143 4.00 5.21 -18.83
N GLU A 144 4.84 6.15 -18.39
CA GLU A 144 5.37 7.22 -19.25
C GLU A 144 6.50 6.75 -20.16
N THR A 145 7.13 5.63 -19.79
CA THR A 145 8.26 5.07 -20.55
C THR A 145 7.89 3.80 -21.29
N TYR A 146 6.98 2.99 -20.71
CA TYR A 146 6.63 1.67 -21.22
C TYR A 146 5.11 1.56 -21.44
N VAL A 147 4.72 0.82 -22.47
CA VAL A 147 3.30 0.56 -22.73
C VAL A 147 2.77 -0.39 -21.65
N ILE A 148 1.87 0.12 -20.83
CA ILE A 148 1.15 -0.64 -19.79
C ILE A 148 -0.34 -0.58 -20.11
N THR A 149 -0.97 -1.74 -20.18
CA THR A 149 -2.43 -1.86 -20.25
C THR A 149 -2.98 -2.00 -18.84
N VAL A 150 -3.93 -1.17 -18.46
CA VAL A 150 -4.61 -1.23 -17.15
C VAL A 150 -5.99 -1.80 -17.32
N VAL A 151 -6.35 -2.80 -16.54
CA VAL A 151 -7.72 -3.34 -16.43
C VAL A 151 -8.17 -3.18 -14.98
N SER A 152 -9.14 -2.31 -14.75
CA SER A 152 -9.55 -1.84 -13.42
C SER A 152 -11.03 -1.42 -13.45
N PRO A 153 -11.71 -1.24 -12.30
CA PRO A 153 -13.05 -0.66 -12.28
C PRO A 153 -13.12 0.67 -13.01
N THR A 154 -14.20 0.88 -13.76
CA THR A 154 -14.40 2.06 -14.62
C THR A 154 -14.28 3.37 -13.85
N ILE A 155 -14.73 3.37 -12.59
CA ILE A 155 -14.71 4.55 -11.72
C ILE A 155 -13.29 5.13 -11.49
N TYR A 156 -12.24 4.33 -11.64
CA TYR A 156 -10.86 4.78 -11.41
C TYR A 156 -10.20 5.41 -12.63
N ARG A 157 -10.81 5.36 -13.82
CA ARG A 157 -10.20 5.80 -15.09
C ARG A 157 -9.59 7.20 -15.05
N ASN A 158 -10.27 8.15 -14.44
CA ASN A 158 -9.89 9.57 -14.46
C ASN A 158 -9.74 10.15 -13.05
N THR A 159 -9.43 9.32 -12.06
CA THR A 159 -9.17 9.82 -10.71
C THR A 159 -7.80 10.50 -10.66
N GLY A 160 -7.63 11.43 -9.72
CA GLY A 160 -6.34 12.09 -9.51
C GLY A 160 -5.24 11.09 -9.19
N PHE A 161 -5.55 10.04 -8.42
CA PHE A 161 -4.57 8.99 -8.11
C PHE A 161 -4.13 8.21 -9.36
N THR A 162 -5.06 7.86 -10.27
CA THR A 162 -4.70 7.22 -11.55
C THR A 162 -3.86 8.15 -12.41
N SER A 163 -4.16 9.45 -12.42
CA SER A 163 -3.39 10.46 -13.16
C SER A 163 -1.96 10.62 -12.60
N LEU A 164 -1.75 10.39 -11.30
CA LEU A 164 -0.43 10.38 -10.67
C LEU A 164 0.39 9.13 -11.00
N THR A 165 -0.26 7.98 -10.95
CA THR A 165 0.44 6.67 -10.93
C THR A 165 0.50 6.00 -12.29
N LEU A 166 -0.44 6.28 -13.18
CA LEU A 166 -0.62 5.62 -14.47
C LEU A 166 -1.01 6.61 -15.60
N PRO A 167 -0.37 7.79 -15.70
CA PRO A 167 -0.85 8.90 -16.55
C PRO A 167 -0.89 8.56 -18.05
N ALA A 168 -0.04 7.67 -18.53
CA ALA A 168 0.06 7.30 -19.95
C ALA A 168 -0.38 5.87 -20.24
N ALA A 169 -1.06 5.19 -19.30
CA ALA A 169 -1.48 3.81 -19.46
C ALA A 169 -2.73 3.68 -20.35
N ASN A 170 -2.82 2.56 -21.08
CA ASN A 170 -4.00 2.17 -21.83
C ASN A 170 -5.07 1.62 -20.87
N PHE A 171 -6.01 2.45 -20.43
CA PHE A 171 -6.98 2.08 -19.41
C PHE A 171 -8.25 1.42 -19.98
N HIS A 172 -8.53 0.21 -19.55
CA HIS A 172 -9.74 -0.56 -19.81
C HIS A 172 -10.58 -0.66 -18.54
N GLY A 173 -11.70 0.08 -18.49
CA GLY A 173 -12.64 0.02 -17.36
C GLY A 173 -13.57 -1.18 -17.48
N VAL A 174 -13.57 -2.06 -16.48
CA VAL A 174 -14.44 -3.25 -16.41
C VAL A 174 -14.85 -3.46 -14.94
N ASP A 175 -16.15 -3.38 -14.65
CA ASP A 175 -16.63 -3.31 -13.27
C ASP A 175 -16.81 -4.69 -12.62
N ASN A 176 -17.25 -5.70 -13.37
CA ASN A 176 -17.39 -7.06 -12.83
C ASN A 176 -16.04 -7.77 -12.72
N ILE A 177 -15.78 -8.46 -11.60
CA ILE A 177 -14.50 -9.13 -11.33
C ILE A 177 -14.19 -10.21 -12.38
N HIS A 178 -15.15 -11.07 -12.73
CA HIS A 178 -14.95 -12.14 -13.70
C HIS A 178 -14.62 -11.58 -15.10
N ASP A 179 -15.40 -10.59 -15.55
CA ASP A 179 -15.17 -9.94 -16.84
C ASP A 179 -13.85 -9.20 -16.88
N ARG A 180 -13.46 -8.58 -15.77
CA ARG A 180 -12.19 -7.86 -15.60
C ARG A 180 -11.00 -8.80 -15.74
N VAL A 181 -11.01 -9.94 -15.04
CA VAL A 181 -9.95 -10.95 -15.13
C VAL A 181 -9.89 -11.56 -16.52
N LYS A 182 -11.06 -11.86 -17.14
CA LYS A 182 -11.14 -12.38 -18.50
C LYS A 182 -10.57 -11.38 -19.52
N ALA A 183 -10.96 -10.10 -19.44
CA ALA A 183 -10.45 -9.05 -20.31
C ALA A 183 -8.92 -8.92 -20.21
N ALA A 184 -8.36 -8.98 -19.01
CA ALA A 184 -6.91 -8.94 -18.79
C ALA A 184 -6.20 -10.14 -19.44
N ALA A 185 -6.77 -11.36 -19.33
CA ALA A 185 -6.24 -12.55 -19.96
C ALA A 185 -6.24 -12.43 -21.50
N GLU A 186 -7.36 -11.98 -22.08
CA GLU A 186 -7.51 -11.80 -23.54
C GLU A 186 -6.55 -10.74 -24.09
N LEU A 187 -6.40 -9.61 -23.39
CA LEU A 187 -5.48 -8.53 -23.77
C LEU A 187 -4.03 -9.02 -23.77
N ALA A 188 -3.61 -9.71 -22.70
CA ALA A 188 -2.25 -10.23 -22.59
C ALA A 188 -1.94 -11.26 -23.69
N GLU A 189 -2.87 -12.19 -23.98
CA GLU A 189 -2.68 -13.21 -25.01
C GLU A 189 -2.69 -12.63 -26.43
N ARG A 190 -3.54 -11.64 -26.70
CA ARG A 190 -3.67 -11.01 -28.02
C ARG A 190 -2.49 -10.08 -28.31
N ASP A 191 -2.22 -9.14 -27.41
CA ASP A 191 -1.31 -8.02 -27.65
C ASP A 191 0.09 -8.26 -27.09
N GLY A 192 0.22 -9.08 -26.05
CA GLY A 192 1.46 -9.22 -25.27
C GLY A 192 1.70 -8.01 -24.37
N GLY A 193 2.97 -7.78 -23.98
CA GLY A 193 3.33 -6.69 -23.08
C GLY A 193 2.85 -6.90 -21.65
N VAL A 194 2.62 -5.82 -20.91
CA VAL A 194 2.24 -5.90 -19.50
C VAL A 194 0.81 -5.41 -19.29
N VAL A 195 0.00 -6.24 -18.66
CA VAL A 195 -1.36 -5.92 -18.20
C VAL A 195 -1.34 -5.82 -16.68
N TYR A 196 -1.58 -4.62 -16.15
CA TYR A 196 -1.85 -4.37 -14.74
C TYR A 196 -3.34 -4.58 -14.48
N LEU A 197 -3.67 -5.60 -13.71
CA LEU A 197 -5.05 -5.97 -13.37
C LEU A 197 -5.29 -5.68 -11.89
N TYR A 198 -6.24 -4.81 -11.57
CA TYR A 198 -6.51 -4.38 -10.20
C TYR A 198 -7.90 -4.79 -9.71
N VAL A 199 -7.94 -5.38 -8.52
CA VAL A 199 -9.15 -5.89 -7.85
C VAL A 199 -9.24 -5.29 -6.44
N PRO A 200 -9.98 -4.17 -6.25
CA PRO A 200 -10.08 -3.45 -4.98
C PRO A 200 -11.13 -3.99 -4.02
N GLU A 201 -12.02 -4.87 -4.46
CA GLU A 201 -13.25 -5.23 -3.76
C GLU A 201 -12.99 -5.92 -2.42
N LEU A 202 -11.88 -6.69 -2.32
CA LEU A 202 -11.56 -7.44 -1.12
C LEU A 202 -11.19 -6.50 0.05
N ASP A 203 -10.36 -5.50 -0.21
CA ASP A 203 -10.00 -4.47 0.75
C ASP A 203 -11.21 -3.65 1.19
N GLN A 204 -12.02 -3.19 0.24
CA GLN A 204 -13.22 -2.41 0.52
C GLN A 204 -14.21 -3.14 1.43
N VAL A 205 -14.37 -4.44 1.25
CA VAL A 205 -15.21 -5.27 2.12
C VAL A 205 -14.52 -5.53 3.44
N GLY A 206 -13.21 -5.71 3.42
CA GLY A 206 -12.38 -5.85 4.62
C GLY A 206 -12.51 -4.66 5.56
N HIS A 207 -12.38 -3.46 5.07
CA HIS A 207 -12.58 -2.24 5.86
C HIS A 207 -13.97 -2.17 6.52
N ARG A 208 -15.02 -2.55 5.82
CA ARG A 208 -16.41 -2.49 6.34
C ARG A 208 -16.74 -3.63 7.30
N ASN A 209 -16.31 -4.84 7.00
CA ASN A 209 -16.80 -6.06 7.65
C ASN A 209 -15.72 -6.81 8.42
N GLY A 210 -14.44 -6.50 8.21
CA GLY A 210 -13.27 -7.23 8.71
C GLY A 210 -12.82 -8.33 7.75
N ALA A 211 -11.52 -8.59 7.72
CA ALA A 211 -10.95 -9.74 7.02
C ALA A 211 -11.45 -11.04 7.66
N GLY A 212 -11.82 -12.02 6.83
CA GLY A 212 -12.40 -13.30 7.28
C GLY A 212 -13.89 -13.25 7.62
N SER A 213 -14.57 -12.10 7.49
CA SER A 213 -16.02 -12.02 7.60
C SER A 213 -16.69 -12.80 6.45
N PRO A 214 -17.96 -13.24 6.61
CA PRO A 214 -18.69 -13.93 5.54
C PRO A 214 -18.70 -13.15 4.22
N GLN A 215 -18.83 -11.82 4.27
CA GLN A 215 -18.80 -10.96 3.10
C GLN A 215 -17.42 -10.92 2.44
N TRP A 216 -16.35 -10.84 3.24
CA TRP A 216 -14.99 -10.87 2.77
C TRP A 216 -14.63 -12.22 2.13
N LEU A 217 -15.06 -13.33 2.76
CA LEU A 217 -14.89 -14.67 2.23
C LEU A 217 -15.59 -14.87 0.88
N SER A 218 -16.81 -14.33 0.75
CA SER A 218 -17.56 -14.38 -0.51
C SER A 218 -16.81 -13.67 -1.66
N VAL A 219 -16.19 -12.52 -1.39
CA VAL A 219 -15.38 -11.80 -2.38
C VAL A 219 -14.09 -12.57 -2.70
N LEU A 220 -13.44 -13.17 -1.70
CA LEU A 220 -12.28 -14.01 -1.92
C LEU A 220 -12.60 -15.21 -2.81
N GLU A 221 -13.75 -15.88 -2.60
CA GLU A 221 -14.24 -16.99 -3.43
C GLU A 221 -14.53 -16.53 -4.88
N GLU A 222 -15.09 -15.34 -5.07
CA GLU A 222 -15.33 -14.76 -6.38
C GLU A 222 -14.01 -14.48 -7.12
N ILE A 223 -13.02 -13.90 -6.44
CA ILE A 223 -11.68 -13.66 -6.99
C ILE A 223 -10.99 -14.99 -7.36
N ASP A 224 -11.08 -15.99 -6.49
CA ASP A 224 -10.52 -17.31 -6.72
C ASP A 224 -11.12 -17.99 -7.96
N ALA A 225 -12.44 -17.89 -8.11
CA ALA A 225 -13.15 -18.42 -9.27
C ALA A 225 -12.76 -17.68 -10.56
N ALA A 226 -12.71 -16.35 -10.53
CA ALA A 226 -12.33 -15.52 -11.66
C ALA A 226 -10.87 -15.76 -12.11
N ALA A 227 -9.94 -15.92 -11.16
CA ALA A 227 -8.53 -16.15 -11.43
C ALA A 227 -8.25 -17.39 -12.33
N ARG A 228 -9.19 -18.34 -12.42
CA ARG A 228 -9.08 -19.51 -13.30
C ARG A 228 -8.83 -19.13 -14.77
N ALA A 229 -9.33 -17.97 -15.24
CA ALA A 229 -9.06 -17.50 -16.59
C ALA A 229 -7.57 -17.25 -16.87
N LEU A 230 -6.77 -17.01 -15.83
CA LEU A 230 -5.34 -16.77 -15.94
C LEU A 230 -4.49 -18.05 -15.97
N PHE A 231 -5.05 -19.20 -15.58
CA PHE A 231 -4.25 -20.45 -15.45
C PHE A 231 -3.92 -21.12 -16.78
N SER A 232 -4.62 -20.77 -17.84
CA SER A 232 -4.49 -21.39 -19.15
C SER A 232 -3.84 -20.49 -20.20
N LEU A 233 -3.20 -19.40 -19.80
CA LEU A 233 -2.44 -18.54 -20.72
C LEU A 233 -1.37 -19.34 -21.46
N LYS A 234 -1.23 -19.13 -22.77
CA LYS A 234 -0.32 -19.90 -23.64
C LYS A 234 0.94 -19.14 -24.00
N ARG A 235 0.83 -17.82 -24.14
CA ARG A 235 1.92 -16.94 -24.59
C ARG A 235 2.29 -15.90 -23.56
N SER A 236 1.52 -15.84 -22.48
CA SER A 236 1.70 -14.88 -21.39
C SER A 236 1.78 -15.60 -20.05
N ILE A 237 2.35 -14.94 -19.06
CA ILE A 237 2.45 -15.43 -17.69
C ILE A 237 1.58 -14.52 -16.79
N ALA A 238 0.83 -15.14 -15.87
CA ALA A 238 0.12 -14.41 -14.84
C ALA A 238 0.83 -14.56 -13.49
N VAL A 239 0.99 -13.46 -12.79
CA VAL A 239 1.41 -13.39 -11.39
C VAL A 239 0.36 -12.67 -10.55
N LEU A 240 0.11 -13.17 -9.34
CA LEU A 240 -0.76 -12.55 -8.36
C LEU A 240 0.10 -11.98 -7.24
N THR A 241 -0.24 -10.77 -6.82
CA THR A 241 0.29 -10.12 -5.62
C THR A 241 -0.79 -9.27 -4.96
N ALA A 242 -0.44 -8.59 -3.88
CA ALA A 242 -1.28 -7.60 -3.21
C ALA A 242 -0.45 -6.36 -2.89
N ASP A 243 -1.10 -5.27 -2.57
CA ASP A 243 -0.45 -4.02 -2.18
C ASP A 243 -0.15 -3.96 -0.68
N HIS A 244 -0.96 -4.61 0.16
CA HIS A 244 -0.76 -4.83 1.60
C HIS A 244 -1.62 -5.98 2.10
N GLY A 245 -1.47 -6.32 3.38
CA GLY A 245 -2.38 -7.18 4.12
C GLY A 245 -3.34 -6.38 4.99
N MET A 246 -4.13 -7.07 5.83
CA MET A 246 -5.15 -6.46 6.65
C MET A 246 -5.24 -7.14 8.01
N VAL A 247 -5.45 -6.35 9.06
CA VAL A 247 -5.74 -6.80 10.42
C VAL A 247 -7.09 -6.24 10.89
N ASN A 248 -7.79 -6.98 11.72
CA ASN A 248 -9.04 -6.53 12.31
C ASN A 248 -8.77 -5.82 13.65
N VAL A 249 -9.41 -4.69 13.87
CA VAL A 249 -9.35 -3.95 15.14
C VAL A 249 -10.75 -3.58 15.57
N ASP A 250 -11.09 -3.94 16.81
CA ASP A 250 -12.35 -3.55 17.42
C ASP A 250 -12.31 -2.10 17.94
N THR A 251 -13.48 -1.52 18.17
CA THR A 251 -13.60 -0.15 18.69
C THR A 251 -12.89 0.06 20.03
N ALA A 252 -12.75 -0.99 20.82
CA ALA A 252 -11.98 -0.95 22.07
C ALA A 252 -10.47 -0.73 21.86
N GLY A 253 -9.95 -1.04 20.67
CA GLY A 253 -8.56 -0.80 20.30
C GLY A 253 -8.31 0.59 19.67
N GLN A 254 -9.30 1.47 19.62
CA GLN A 254 -9.13 2.82 19.06
C GLN A 254 -8.44 3.74 20.08
N ILE A 255 -7.31 4.30 19.68
CA ILE A 255 -6.56 5.30 20.44
C ILE A 255 -6.78 6.67 19.77
N TYR A 256 -7.12 7.66 20.55
CA TYR A 256 -7.39 9.01 20.07
C TYR A 256 -6.22 9.92 20.40
N LEU A 257 -5.49 10.36 19.38
CA LEU A 257 -4.24 11.11 19.52
C LEU A 257 -4.42 12.40 20.31
N GLU A 258 -5.53 13.09 20.09
CA GLU A 258 -5.84 14.35 20.77
C GLU A 258 -6.13 14.20 22.27
N THR A 259 -6.25 12.97 22.77
CA THR A 259 -6.46 12.67 24.19
C THR A 259 -5.22 12.17 24.93
N LEU A 260 -4.10 12.00 24.22
CA LEU A 260 -2.85 11.57 24.83
C LEU A 260 -2.23 12.69 25.63
N ASP A 261 -1.81 12.40 26.87
CA ASP A 261 -1.20 13.37 27.76
C ASP A 261 0.06 14.00 27.13
N SER A 262 0.86 13.19 26.45
CA SER A 262 2.07 13.64 25.75
C SER A 262 1.81 14.63 24.62
N LEU A 263 0.61 14.64 24.04
CA LEU A 263 0.22 15.55 22.95
C LEU A 263 -0.68 16.71 23.40
N SER A 264 -1.09 16.74 24.67
CA SER A 264 -2.09 17.70 25.20
C SER A 264 -1.69 19.18 25.06
N SER A 265 -0.39 19.46 25.09
CA SER A 265 0.17 20.84 24.95
C SER A 265 0.87 21.06 23.62
N VAL A 266 0.76 20.12 22.69
CA VAL A 266 1.47 20.15 21.40
C VAL A 266 0.49 20.50 20.29
N ASP A 267 0.82 21.52 19.47
CA ASP A 267 0.08 21.77 18.24
C ASP A 267 0.60 20.87 17.13
N PHE A 268 -0.24 19.97 16.63
CA PHE A 268 0.12 18.98 15.62
C PHE A 268 -1.00 18.70 14.64
N ILE A 269 -0.62 18.14 13.49
CA ILE A 269 -1.50 17.49 12.54
C ILE A 269 -1.00 16.04 12.31
N ALA A 270 -1.91 15.08 12.25
CA ALA A 270 -1.59 13.68 12.07
C ALA A 270 -2.02 13.19 10.68
N GLY A 271 -1.04 12.91 9.84
CA GLY A 271 -1.22 12.24 8.54
C GLY A 271 -1.00 10.73 8.62
N GLY A 272 -0.71 10.11 7.50
CA GLY A 272 -0.47 8.67 7.40
C GLY A 272 -1.77 7.87 7.24
N ASP A 273 -1.90 6.81 8.01
CA ASP A 273 -3.06 5.91 8.04
C ASP A 273 -3.37 5.50 9.48
N THR A 274 -4.49 4.80 9.71
CA THR A 274 -4.98 4.44 11.05
C THR A 274 -4.04 3.54 11.84
N ARG A 275 -3.09 2.86 11.20
CA ARG A 275 -2.10 2.02 11.85
C ARG A 275 -0.67 2.55 11.77
N SER A 276 -0.46 3.64 11.02
CA SER A 276 0.78 4.40 10.95
C SER A 276 0.48 5.88 11.00
N SER A 277 0.46 6.47 12.18
CA SER A 277 0.23 7.90 12.31
C SER A 277 1.54 8.66 12.16
N LEU A 278 1.56 9.57 11.18
CA LEU A 278 2.67 10.48 10.89
C LEU A 278 2.34 11.82 11.50
N ILE A 279 3.00 12.18 12.60
CA ILE A 279 2.73 13.41 13.35
C ILE A 279 3.67 14.50 12.85
N TYR A 280 3.10 15.63 12.48
CA TYR A 280 3.78 16.84 12.04
C TYR A 280 3.47 17.96 13.02
N LEU A 281 4.50 18.51 13.64
CA LEU A 281 4.39 19.64 14.56
C LEU A 281 4.10 20.93 13.81
N ARG A 282 3.31 21.82 14.42
CA ARG A 282 2.89 23.10 13.85
C ARG A 282 3.27 24.26 14.75
N GLY A 283 3.25 25.48 14.19
CA GLY A 283 3.45 26.73 14.89
C GLY A 283 4.87 27.29 14.82
N ASP A 284 5.02 28.56 15.23
CA ASP A 284 6.30 29.27 15.24
C ASP A 284 7.28 28.74 16.32
N ASN A 285 6.77 27.98 17.29
CA ASN A 285 7.55 27.26 18.30
C ASN A 285 7.77 25.80 17.83
N SER A 286 8.36 25.63 16.64
CA SER A 286 8.87 24.30 16.25
C SER A 286 9.82 23.82 17.34
N LEU A 287 9.49 22.67 17.95
CA LEU A 287 10.36 22.03 18.94
C LEU A 287 11.74 21.79 18.31
N GLU A 288 12.78 22.10 19.06
CA GLU A 288 14.14 21.72 18.68
C GLU A 288 14.30 20.19 18.76
N GLU A 289 15.23 19.61 18.01
CA GLU A 289 15.41 18.14 17.95
C GLU A 289 15.46 17.45 19.34
N PRO A 290 16.12 18.03 20.39
CA PRO A 290 16.07 17.44 21.74
C PRO A 290 14.67 17.41 22.37
N GLU A 291 13.80 18.37 22.06
CA GLU A 291 12.43 18.43 22.56
C GLU A 291 11.53 17.44 21.81
N VAL A 292 11.77 17.26 20.52
CA VAL A 292 11.10 16.22 19.71
C VAL A 292 11.48 14.84 20.18
N ASP A 293 12.75 14.62 20.55
CA ASP A 293 13.21 13.35 21.13
C ASP A 293 12.56 13.09 22.50
N ASP A 294 12.41 14.10 23.35
CA ASP A 294 11.69 13.99 24.62
C ASP A 294 10.21 13.64 24.38
N LEU A 295 9.56 14.29 23.41
CA LEU A 295 8.19 13.95 22.99
C LEU A 295 8.07 12.50 22.52
N ARG A 296 9.00 12.02 21.68
CA ARG A 296 9.04 10.61 21.24
C ARG A 296 9.18 9.64 22.43
N GLN A 297 10.01 9.96 23.43
CA GLN A 297 10.17 9.15 24.62
C GLN A 297 8.90 9.12 25.49
N LYS A 298 8.23 10.25 25.68
CA LYS A 298 6.95 10.33 26.40
C LYS A 298 5.86 9.51 25.71
N LEU A 299 5.71 9.67 24.40
CA LEU A 299 4.75 8.89 23.61
C LEU A 299 5.08 7.38 23.64
N ALA A 300 6.36 7.01 23.57
CA ALA A 300 6.78 5.62 23.68
C ALA A 300 6.45 5.01 25.04
N ALA A 301 6.52 5.79 26.12
CA ALA A 301 6.15 5.35 27.46
C ALA A 301 4.64 5.27 27.65
N GLU A 302 3.88 6.26 27.16
CA GLU A 302 2.43 6.31 27.27
C GLU A 302 1.74 5.22 26.45
N LEU A 303 2.31 4.86 25.29
CA LEU A 303 1.80 3.84 24.36
C LEU A 303 2.62 2.53 24.42
N ASP A 304 3.30 2.25 25.54
CA ASP A 304 4.12 1.04 25.66
C ASP A 304 3.29 -0.24 25.43
N GLY A 305 3.88 -1.18 24.71
CA GLY A 305 3.20 -2.40 24.29
C GLY A 305 2.22 -2.23 23.11
N LEU A 306 1.71 -1.04 22.85
CA LEU A 306 0.68 -0.77 21.82
C LEU A 306 1.29 -0.29 20.50
N THR A 307 2.33 0.54 20.56
CA THR A 307 2.96 1.11 19.37
C THR A 307 4.49 1.04 19.42
N TRP A 308 5.11 1.17 18.25
CA TRP A 308 6.48 1.68 18.14
C TRP A 308 6.38 3.19 17.94
N CYS A 309 7.21 3.93 18.65
CA CYS A 309 7.39 5.36 18.44
C CYS A 309 8.79 5.57 17.84
N ALA A 310 8.87 6.22 16.69
CA ALA A 310 10.10 6.34 15.92
C ALA A 310 10.23 7.73 15.26
N SER A 311 11.43 8.07 14.84
CA SER A 311 11.68 9.10 13.84
C SER A 311 11.67 8.49 12.43
N TRP A 312 11.61 9.34 11.40
CA TRP A 312 11.80 8.87 10.02
C TRP A 312 13.19 8.26 9.81
N LYS A 313 14.22 8.82 10.46
CA LYS A 313 15.59 8.29 10.43
C LYS A 313 15.70 6.87 11.02
N ASP A 314 14.90 6.56 12.04
CA ASP A 314 14.87 5.19 12.59
C ASP A 314 14.31 4.19 11.59
N LEU A 315 13.30 4.59 10.79
CA LEU A 315 12.75 3.77 9.71
C LEU A 315 13.77 3.54 8.58
N GLU A 316 14.54 4.57 8.22
CA GLU A 316 15.65 4.44 7.27
C GLU A 316 16.72 3.48 7.78
N ALA A 317 17.17 3.67 9.01
CA ALA A 317 18.19 2.82 9.65
C ALA A 317 17.73 1.37 9.80
N ALA A 318 16.43 1.15 10.05
CA ALA A 318 15.83 -0.18 10.10
C ALA A 318 15.55 -0.80 8.71
N GLY A 319 15.68 -0.04 7.62
CA GLY A 319 15.50 -0.49 6.23
C GLY A 319 14.03 -0.55 5.76
N TRP A 320 13.09 0.04 6.51
CA TRP A 320 11.69 0.11 6.11
C TRP A 320 11.48 1.08 4.94
N VAL A 321 12.18 2.20 4.93
CA VAL A 321 12.15 3.19 3.85
C VAL A 321 13.56 3.37 3.27
N ALA A 322 13.63 3.88 2.04
CA ALA A 322 14.90 4.33 1.47
C ALA A 322 15.26 5.71 2.05
N SER A 323 16.51 6.10 1.92
CA SER A 323 16.92 7.48 2.18
C SER A 323 16.48 8.42 1.04
N GLY A 324 16.36 9.71 1.34
CA GLY A 324 16.14 10.74 0.35
C GLY A 324 14.76 11.42 0.40
N LEU A 325 13.90 11.10 1.38
CA LEU A 325 12.71 11.90 1.60
C LEU A 325 13.09 13.33 2.00
N ARG A 326 12.52 14.32 1.32
CA ARG A 326 12.75 15.74 1.61
C ARG A 326 12.39 16.06 3.05
N SER A 327 13.21 16.89 3.70
CA SER A 327 13.04 17.23 5.12
C SER A 327 11.70 17.90 5.44
N ASP A 328 11.18 18.74 4.52
CA ASP A 328 9.89 19.40 4.67
C ASP A 328 8.68 18.43 4.65
N LYS A 329 8.87 17.22 4.10
CA LYS A 329 7.87 16.15 4.07
C LYS A 329 8.04 15.13 5.19
N GLN A 330 9.16 15.13 5.91
CA GLN A 330 9.38 14.19 6.99
C GLN A 330 8.46 14.48 8.17
N PRO A 331 7.81 13.46 8.75
CA PRO A 331 7.09 13.60 10.02
C PRO A 331 8.08 13.77 11.18
N ASP A 332 7.69 14.53 12.19
CA ASP A 332 8.48 14.73 13.40
C ASP A 332 8.43 13.50 14.31
N VAL A 333 7.27 12.81 14.34
CA VAL A 333 7.07 11.54 15.06
C VAL A 333 6.31 10.55 14.19
N VAL A 334 6.70 9.29 14.24
CA VAL A 334 6.00 8.17 13.59
C VAL A 334 5.52 7.20 14.66
N LEU A 335 4.20 7.00 14.75
CA LEU A 335 3.58 5.99 15.61
C LEU A 335 3.10 4.82 14.75
N LEU A 336 3.56 3.61 15.09
CA LEU A 336 3.26 2.38 14.36
C LEU A 336 2.55 1.39 15.29
N ALA A 337 1.36 0.96 14.94
CA ALA A 337 0.61 -0.01 15.73
C ALA A 337 1.32 -1.37 15.75
N LYS A 338 1.51 -1.93 16.96
CA LYS A 338 2.08 -3.28 17.19
C LYS A 338 1.02 -4.36 17.32
N SER A 339 -0.05 -4.03 18.02
CA SER A 339 -1.14 -4.92 18.38
C SER A 339 -2.44 -4.47 17.72
N ASP A 340 -3.56 -5.00 18.20
CA ASP A 340 -4.89 -4.73 17.65
C ASP A 340 -5.40 -3.34 18.08
N VAL A 341 -4.64 -2.30 17.67
CA VAL A 341 -4.98 -0.89 17.93
C VAL A 341 -4.97 -0.08 16.64
N THR A 342 -5.73 1.00 16.64
CA THR A 342 -5.74 2.04 15.62
C THR A 342 -5.53 3.40 16.24
N LEU A 343 -4.96 4.31 15.47
CA LEU A 343 -4.58 5.66 15.88
C LEU A 343 -5.45 6.65 15.09
N TYR A 344 -6.31 7.36 15.77
CA TYR A 344 -7.19 8.35 15.15
C TYR A 344 -6.96 9.74 15.75
N ASP A 345 -7.10 10.76 14.94
CA ASP A 345 -7.32 12.15 15.37
C ASP A 345 -8.75 12.51 15.01
N ARG A 346 -9.65 12.59 16.01
CA ARG A 346 -11.07 12.88 15.78
C ARG A 346 -11.32 14.30 15.30
N ARG A 347 -10.33 15.20 15.44
CA ARG A 347 -10.41 16.57 14.91
C ARG A 347 -10.41 16.58 13.38
N THR A 348 -9.81 15.56 12.75
CA THR A 348 -9.60 15.49 11.29
C THR A 348 -10.21 14.25 10.64
N CYS A 349 -10.43 13.15 11.37
CA CYS A 349 -10.98 11.94 10.79
C CYS A 349 -12.48 12.06 10.46
N LYS A 350 -12.91 11.36 9.40
CA LYS A 350 -14.34 11.27 9.06
C LYS A 350 -15.04 10.31 10.05
N PRO A 351 -16.26 10.62 10.55
CA PRO A 351 -16.97 9.74 11.50
C PRO A 351 -17.12 8.29 11.01
N ARG A 352 -17.30 8.08 9.70
CA ARG A 352 -17.39 6.74 9.10
C ARG A 352 -16.10 5.92 9.25
N SER A 353 -14.95 6.56 9.35
CA SER A 353 -13.66 5.86 9.51
C SER A 353 -13.57 5.16 10.88
N LEU A 354 -14.24 5.69 11.90
CA LEU A 354 -14.32 5.08 13.23
C LEU A 354 -15.14 3.79 13.26
N LEU A 355 -15.89 3.48 12.20
CA LEU A 355 -16.71 2.27 12.06
C LEU A 355 -16.00 1.16 11.29
N MET A 356 -14.81 1.43 10.77
CA MET A 356 -14.00 0.43 10.06
C MET A 356 -13.59 -0.69 11.01
N LYS A 357 -13.48 -1.91 10.45
CA LYS A 357 -13.07 -3.11 11.17
C LYS A 357 -11.72 -3.64 10.71
N GLY A 358 -11.51 -3.68 9.40
CA GLY A 358 -10.22 -4.03 8.82
C GLY A 358 -9.34 -2.79 8.66
N HIS A 359 -8.05 -2.93 8.96
CA HIS A 359 -7.08 -1.84 8.96
C HIS A 359 -5.72 -2.32 8.48
N HIS A 360 -4.92 -1.39 8.02
CA HIS A 360 -3.53 -1.61 7.57
C HIS A 360 -2.73 -0.30 7.75
N GLY A 361 -1.44 -0.32 7.48
CA GLY A 361 -0.57 0.86 7.50
C GLY A 361 0.73 0.66 8.27
N SER A 362 0.78 -0.29 9.22
CA SER A 362 1.94 -0.51 10.08
C SER A 362 3.00 -1.44 9.44
N ILE A 363 3.99 -1.83 10.24
CA ILE A 363 5.11 -2.69 9.84
C ILE A 363 4.96 -4.14 10.30
N THR A 364 3.78 -4.56 10.75
CA THR A 364 3.57 -5.95 11.15
C THR A 364 3.62 -6.88 9.93
N ASP A 365 4.00 -8.12 10.15
CA ASP A 365 4.06 -9.13 9.08
C ASP A 365 2.71 -9.33 8.41
N ALA A 366 1.62 -9.26 9.17
CA ALA A 366 0.26 -9.40 8.65
C ALA A 366 -0.13 -8.29 7.67
N GLU A 367 0.48 -7.11 7.79
CA GLU A 367 0.20 -5.95 6.95
C GLU A 367 1.20 -5.82 5.79
N THR A 368 2.47 -6.21 6.01
CA THR A 368 3.55 -5.94 5.06
C THR A 368 3.91 -7.12 4.15
N GLN A 369 3.63 -8.37 4.57
CA GLN A 369 3.91 -9.54 3.74
C GLN A 369 2.76 -9.80 2.77
N VAL A 370 3.07 -9.71 1.48
CA VAL A 370 2.12 -9.97 0.40
C VAL A 370 2.57 -11.16 -0.45
N PRO A 371 1.63 -11.93 -1.04
CA PRO A 371 1.99 -13.07 -1.86
C PRO A 371 2.61 -12.63 -3.18
N LEU A 372 3.52 -13.43 -3.72
CA LEU A 372 3.93 -13.37 -5.11
C LEU A 372 3.78 -14.76 -5.71
N ILE A 373 2.67 -14.99 -6.44
CA ILE A 373 2.26 -16.29 -6.93
C ILE A 373 2.26 -16.29 -8.46
N ARG A 374 3.02 -17.17 -9.06
CA ARG A 374 2.88 -17.46 -10.49
C ARG A 374 1.67 -18.38 -10.69
N LEU A 375 0.71 -17.96 -11.53
CA LEU A 375 -0.55 -18.68 -11.80
C LEU A 375 -0.53 -19.46 -13.12
N SER A 376 0.43 -19.18 -14.04
CA SER A 376 0.56 -19.87 -15.34
C SER A 376 2.01 -20.06 -15.75
#